data_d78e7bf6abb662eba336e71408d0c223
#
_entry.id   d78e7bf6abb662eba336e71408d0c223
#
_cell.length_a   1.000
_cell.length_b   1.000
_cell.length_c   1.000
_cell.angle_alpha   90.00
_cell.angle_beta   90.00
_cell.angle_gamma   90.00
#
_symmetry.space_group_name_H-M   'P 1'
#
loop_
_entity.id
_entity.type
_entity.pdbx_description
1 polymer ?
#
loop_
_entity_poly.entity_id
_entity_poly.type
_entity_poly.pdbx_seq_one_letter_code
_entity_poly.pdbx_strand_id
1 'polypeptide(L)'
;VAAPLRLGLERLAQAFAEAKSLIGSANCQIVTMTGELADTFSSRAEGVASLTAAAVRELAPSRVVIYAGRAGFVAPTDAPHHVTNIASANWFASASVVGKRIESSLFMDTGSTTTDIVPIVNGAVAAQGYTDAERLTKGELVYTGLVRSFLMTTAERVPFAGNWSTLIRENFSTMADVHRILGSLPDGADQMASADGRAKTIAASRARLARIVGRDSDDADPSAWIALAQYFVEAQIRAITDGGMLVLSRGELSASAPIVVAGVGAGLLREVARRLSRDYIDFDALIDASPDVRTMVSSVAPAASIAILGSWAEDFSDHQMEA
;
A
#
# COMPACT_ATOMS: atom_id res chain seq x y z
N VAL A 1 -13.95 -2.35 -2.97
CA VAL A 1 -14.91 -1.93 -1.93
C VAL A 1 -14.17 -1.13 -0.86
N ALA A 2 -14.67 0.05 -0.51
CA ALA A 2 -14.05 0.91 0.51
C ALA A 2 -14.48 0.47 1.93
N ALA A 3 -13.50 0.27 2.82
CA ALA A 3 -13.73 -0.11 4.22
C ALA A 3 -13.00 0.85 5.19
N PRO A 4 -13.49 2.08 5.37
CA PRO A 4 -12.82 3.06 6.24
C PRO A 4 -13.01 2.72 7.73
N LEU A 5 -12.13 1.90 8.29
CA LEU A 5 -12.17 1.42 9.69
C LEU A 5 -12.28 2.54 10.74
N ARG A 6 -11.74 3.72 10.46
CA ARG A 6 -11.91 4.90 11.34
C ARG A 6 -13.37 5.30 11.59
N LEU A 7 -14.31 4.80 10.77
CA LEU A 7 -15.75 5.01 10.93
C LEU A 7 -16.44 3.83 11.65
N GLY A 8 -15.66 2.89 12.19
CA GLY A 8 -16.13 1.76 12.97
C GLY A 8 -16.24 0.45 12.18
N LEU A 9 -16.41 -0.65 12.92
CA LEU A 9 -16.51 -2.01 12.37
C LEU A 9 -17.78 -2.25 11.54
N GLU A 10 -18.83 -1.44 11.72
CA GLU A 10 -20.04 -1.52 10.90
C GLU A 10 -19.77 -1.25 9.42
N ARG A 11 -18.81 -0.35 9.12
CA ARG A 11 -18.38 -0.08 7.74
C ARG A 11 -17.63 -1.25 7.15
N LEU A 12 -16.88 -1.96 7.97
CA LEU A 12 -16.20 -3.21 7.54
C LEU A 12 -17.24 -4.29 7.23
N ALA A 13 -18.25 -4.46 8.06
CA ALA A 13 -19.35 -5.41 7.80
C ALA A 13 -20.09 -5.10 6.49
N GLN A 14 -20.38 -3.84 6.21
CA GLN A 14 -20.96 -3.40 4.93
C GLN A 14 -20.04 -3.73 3.75
N ALA A 15 -18.73 -3.50 3.87
CA ALA A 15 -17.76 -3.83 2.86
C ALA A 15 -17.67 -5.34 2.58
N PHE A 16 -17.73 -6.17 3.62
CA PHE A 16 -17.79 -7.63 3.45
C PHE A 16 -19.09 -8.07 2.73
N ALA A 17 -20.23 -7.50 3.10
CA ALA A 17 -21.50 -7.80 2.42
C ALA A 17 -21.46 -7.44 0.94
N GLU A 18 -20.94 -6.27 0.60
CA GLU A 18 -20.74 -5.84 -0.78
C GLU A 18 -19.77 -6.76 -1.53
N ALA A 19 -18.62 -7.08 -0.92
CA ALA A 19 -17.64 -7.99 -1.52
C ALA A 19 -18.25 -9.37 -1.79
N LYS A 20 -18.99 -9.95 -0.85
CA LYS A 20 -19.69 -11.24 -1.05
C LYS A 20 -20.67 -11.21 -2.20
N SER A 21 -21.36 -10.10 -2.42
CA SER A 21 -22.28 -9.96 -3.55
C SER A 21 -21.57 -9.97 -4.92
N LEU A 22 -20.31 -9.55 -4.95
CA LEU A 22 -19.49 -9.49 -6.18
C LEU A 22 -18.79 -10.81 -6.48
N ILE A 23 -18.26 -11.49 -5.44
CA ILE A 23 -17.41 -12.68 -5.62
C ILE A 23 -18.18 -14.01 -5.52
N GLY A 24 -19.43 -13.98 -5.04
CA GLY A 24 -20.22 -15.19 -4.81
C GLY A 24 -19.76 -15.97 -3.56
N SER A 25 -20.09 -17.27 -3.52
CA SER A 25 -19.72 -18.18 -2.45
C SER A 25 -18.35 -18.81 -2.70
N ALA A 26 -17.54 -18.90 -1.66
CA ALA A 26 -16.30 -19.64 -1.65
C ALA A 26 -16.23 -20.54 -0.41
N ASN A 27 -15.64 -21.73 -0.53
CA ASN A 27 -15.52 -22.67 0.59
C ASN A 27 -14.52 -22.15 1.64
N CYS A 28 -13.47 -21.47 1.19
CA CYS A 28 -12.43 -20.92 2.06
C CYS A 28 -12.14 -19.46 1.70
N GLN A 29 -11.99 -18.61 2.71
CA GLN A 29 -11.63 -17.22 2.61
C GLN A 29 -10.32 -16.99 3.36
N ILE A 30 -9.32 -16.45 2.67
CA ILE A 30 -8.04 -16.10 3.28
C ILE A 30 -8.02 -14.60 3.53
N VAL A 31 -7.65 -14.21 4.74
CA VAL A 31 -7.65 -12.81 5.18
C VAL A 31 -6.25 -12.37 5.57
N THR A 32 -5.80 -11.26 5.02
CA THR A 32 -4.68 -10.45 5.56
C THR A 32 -5.24 -9.11 6.01
N MET A 33 -4.56 -8.42 6.91
CA MET A 33 -5.06 -7.16 7.47
C MET A 33 -3.96 -6.09 7.53
N THR A 34 -4.40 -4.83 7.51
CA THR A 34 -3.57 -3.63 7.64
C THR A 34 -4.27 -2.57 8.49
N GLY A 35 -5.39 -2.92 9.08
CA GLY A 35 -6.26 -2.00 9.81
C GLY A 35 -6.19 -2.13 11.32
N GLU A 36 -5.36 -3.02 11.84
CA GLU A 36 -5.23 -3.30 13.28
C GLU A 36 -4.64 -2.14 14.09
N LEU A 37 -4.03 -1.16 13.41
CA LEU A 37 -3.55 0.11 13.99
C LEU A 37 -4.55 1.27 13.87
N ALA A 38 -5.78 1.02 13.44
CA ALA A 38 -6.78 2.08 13.39
C ALA A 38 -7.06 2.64 14.79
N ASP A 39 -7.30 3.94 14.90
CA ASP A 39 -7.59 4.64 16.16
C ASP A 39 -8.81 4.07 16.92
N THR A 40 -9.58 3.21 16.28
CA THR A 40 -10.71 2.48 16.87
C THR A 40 -10.25 1.45 17.91
N PHE A 41 -8.99 1.00 17.86
CA PHE A 41 -8.45 -0.03 18.73
C PHE A 41 -7.42 0.56 19.69
N SER A 42 -7.41 0.09 20.95
CA SER A 42 -6.45 0.53 21.95
C SER A 42 -5.06 -0.12 21.78
N SER A 43 -4.99 -1.23 21.05
CA SER A 43 -3.74 -1.96 20.78
C SER A 43 -3.84 -2.80 19.50
N ARG A 44 -2.68 -3.18 18.95
CA ARG A 44 -2.61 -4.13 17.82
C ARG A 44 -3.27 -5.48 18.14
N ALA A 45 -3.12 -5.97 19.37
CA ALA A 45 -3.70 -7.23 19.81
C ALA A 45 -5.24 -7.15 19.75
N GLU A 46 -5.82 -6.05 20.25
CA GLU A 46 -7.26 -5.81 20.13
C GLU A 46 -7.69 -5.68 18.67
N GLY A 47 -6.93 -4.95 17.86
CA GLY A 47 -7.20 -4.80 16.44
C GLY A 47 -7.21 -6.13 15.69
N VAL A 48 -6.19 -6.97 15.88
CA VAL A 48 -6.11 -8.31 15.28
C VAL A 48 -7.29 -9.18 15.74
N ALA A 49 -7.60 -9.20 17.04
CA ALA A 49 -8.70 -10.00 17.56
C ALA A 49 -10.06 -9.53 17.00
N SER A 50 -10.31 -8.23 17.00
CA SER A 50 -11.57 -7.63 16.53
C SER A 50 -11.77 -7.84 15.03
N LEU A 51 -10.73 -7.63 14.21
CA LEU A 51 -10.80 -7.82 12.77
C LEU A 51 -10.95 -9.29 12.41
N THR A 52 -10.28 -10.20 13.13
CA THR A 52 -10.44 -11.64 12.95
C THR A 52 -11.87 -12.08 13.29
N ALA A 53 -12.42 -11.63 14.41
CA ALA A 53 -13.79 -11.94 14.79
C ALA A 53 -14.81 -11.39 13.78
N ALA A 54 -14.60 -10.18 13.28
CA ALA A 54 -15.43 -9.60 12.22
C ALA A 54 -15.36 -10.43 10.94
N ALA A 55 -14.17 -10.83 10.49
CA ALA A 55 -14.01 -11.67 9.30
C ALA A 55 -14.74 -13.00 9.44
N VAL A 56 -14.59 -13.71 10.56
CA VAL A 56 -15.28 -14.99 10.83
C VAL A 56 -16.80 -14.82 10.77
N ARG A 57 -17.31 -13.79 11.41
CA ARG A 57 -18.76 -13.51 11.44
C ARG A 57 -19.33 -13.18 10.07
N GLU A 58 -18.67 -12.25 9.36
CA GLU A 58 -19.20 -11.70 8.11
C GLU A 58 -18.98 -12.65 6.91
N LEU A 59 -17.94 -13.49 6.94
CA LEU A 59 -17.64 -14.42 5.86
C LEU A 59 -18.30 -15.80 6.04
N ALA A 60 -19.02 -16.03 7.15
CA ALA A 60 -19.79 -17.25 7.35
C ALA A 60 -20.77 -17.51 6.16
N PRO A 61 -21.01 -18.77 5.76
CA PRO A 61 -20.52 -20.02 6.33
C PRO A 61 -19.11 -20.47 5.83
N SER A 62 -18.41 -19.67 5.04
CA SER A 62 -17.08 -20.03 4.52
C SER A 62 -16.09 -20.28 5.67
N ARG A 63 -15.18 -21.22 5.48
CA ARG A 63 -14.00 -21.36 6.35
C ARG A 63 -13.16 -20.09 6.22
N VAL A 64 -12.74 -19.51 7.34
CA VAL A 64 -11.83 -18.36 7.37
C VAL A 64 -10.46 -18.79 7.84
N VAL A 65 -9.43 -18.32 7.16
CA VAL A 65 -8.02 -18.55 7.49
C VAL A 65 -7.32 -17.18 7.52
N ILE A 66 -6.44 -16.98 8.49
CA ILE A 66 -5.70 -15.75 8.67
C ILE A 66 -4.27 -15.92 8.19
N TYR A 67 -3.81 -14.99 7.33
CA TYR A 67 -2.42 -14.97 6.93
C TYR A 67 -1.57 -14.32 8.01
N ALA A 68 -0.59 -15.08 8.52
CA ALA A 68 0.30 -14.70 9.61
C ALA A 68 1.77 -14.55 9.13
N GLY A 69 1.99 -13.98 7.96
CA GLY A 69 3.32 -13.70 7.44
C GLY A 69 4.25 -14.90 7.47
N ARG A 70 5.34 -14.80 8.26
CA ARG A 70 6.33 -15.87 8.40
C ARG A 70 5.76 -17.16 9.01
N ALA A 71 4.68 -17.07 9.77
CA ALA A 71 4.00 -18.24 10.36
C ALA A 71 3.04 -18.93 9.37
N GLY A 72 2.89 -18.38 8.14
CA GLY A 72 2.02 -18.96 7.13
C GLY A 72 0.55 -18.68 7.39
N PHE A 73 -0.29 -19.69 7.29
CA PHE A 73 -1.73 -19.60 7.47
C PHE A 73 -2.13 -20.21 8.82
N VAL A 74 -2.94 -19.49 9.61
CA VAL A 74 -3.37 -19.94 10.93
C VAL A 74 -4.89 -19.91 11.05
N ALA A 75 -5.43 -20.75 11.93
CA ALA A 75 -6.85 -20.70 12.27
C ALA A 75 -7.19 -19.38 12.99
N PRO A 76 -8.42 -18.85 12.87
CA PRO A 76 -8.84 -17.66 13.59
C PRO A 76 -8.67 -17.76 15.12
N THR A 77 -8.82 -18.96 15.69
CA THR A 77 -8.60 -19.24 17.12
C THR A 77 -7.16 -19.04 17.56
N ASP A 78 -6.20 -19.19 16.64
CA ASP A 78 -4.78 -19.08 16.93
C ASP A 78 -4.25 -17.66 16.68
N ALA A 79 -5.03 -16.80 16.04
CA ALA A 79 -4.65 -15.41 15.73
C ALA A 79 -4.12 -14.62 16.94
N PRO A 80 -4.67 -14.77 18.17
CA PRO A 80 -4.13 -14.09 19.36
C PRO A 80 -2.69 -14.46 19.70
N HIS A 81 -2.23 -15.66 19.31
CA HIS A 81 -0.85 -16.11 19.54
C HIS A 81 0.12 -15.62 18.45
N HIS A 82 -0.41 -15.06 17.36
CA HIS A 82 0.35 -14.63 16.20
C HIS A 82 0.22 -13.12 15.91
N VAL A 83 -0.15 -12.31 16.88
CA VAL A 83 -0.40 -10.86 16.70
C VAL A 83 0.73 -10.18 15.92
N THR A 84 1.99 -10.36 16.32
CA THR A 84 3.14 -9.73 15.65
C THR A 84 3.32 -10.23 14.20
N ASN A 85 2.98 -11.48 13.93
CA ASN A 85 3.09 -12.06 12.59
C ASN A 85 1.94 -11.65 11.67
N ILE A 86 0.76 -11.34 12.23
CA ILE A 86 -0.45 -10.96 11.49
C ILE A 86 -0.46 -9.45 11.22
N ALA A 87 -0.09 -8.67 12.24
CA ALA A 87 -0.14 -7.21 12.14
C ALA A 87 0.76 -6.70 11.02
N SER A 88 0.18 -5.92 10.11
CA SER A 88 0.87 -5.34 8.94
C SER A 88 1.64 -6.34 8.08
N ALA A 89 1.21 -7.61 8.00
CA ALA A 89 1.93 -8.68 7.28
C ALA A 89 1.61 -8.75 5.78
N ASN A 90 0.75 -7.91 5.28
CA ASN A 90 0.30 -7.89 3.88
C ASN A 90 1.46 -7.76 2.88
N TRP A 91 2.46 -6.92 3.17
CA TRP A 91 3.66 -6.74 2.35
C TRP A 91 4.48 -8.04 2.21
N PHE A 92 4.51 -8.85 3.29
CA PHE A 92 5.27 -10.11 3.30
C PHE A 92 4.67 -11.14 2.33
N ALA A 93 3.34 -11.13 2.16
CA ALA A 93 2.67 -11.98 1.16
C ALA A 93 3.13 -11.64 -0.25
N SER A 94 3.09 -10.35 -0.62
CA SER A 94 3.50 -9.90 -1.95
C SER A 94 4.99 -10.19 -2.22
N ALA A 95 5.84 -9.89 -1.24
CA ALA A 95 7.27 -10.18 -1.33
C ALA A 95 7.55 -11.69 -1.45
N SER A 96 6.79 -12.54 -0.75
CA SER A 96 6.92 -14.00 -0.83
C SER A 96 6.56 -14.55 -2.21
N VAL A 97 5.51 -14.01 -2.84
CA VAL A 97 5.15 -14.38 -4.21
C VAL A 97 6.24 -13.95 -5.18
N VAL A 98 6.78 -12.75 -5.05
CA VAL A 98 7.93 -12.30 -5.87
C VAL A 98 9.12 -13.24 -5.72
N GLY A 99 9.49 -13.61 -4.48
CA GLY A 99 10.59 -14.53 -4.22
C GLY A 99 10.42 -15.92 -4.86
N LYS A 100 9.18 -16.40 -4.99
CA LYS A 100 8.89 -17.64 -5.70
C LYS A 100 9.00 -17.55 -7.22
N ARG A 101 9.05 -16.34 -7.77
CA ARG A 101 9.11 -16.07 -9.23
C ARG A 101 10.47 -15.53 -9.67
N ILE A 102 11.17 -14.80 -8.81
CA ILE A 102 12.45 -14.16 -9.11
C ILE A 102 13.41 -14.42 -7.96
N GLU A 103 14.58 -14.98 -8.29
CA GLU A 103 15.59 -15.37 -7.32
C GLU A 103 16.19 -14.16 -6.58
N SER A 104 16.44 -13.04 -7.28
CA SER A 104 17.01 -11.83 -6.69
C SER A 104 16.39 -10.59 -7.29
N SER A 105 15.78 -9.75 -6.46
CA SER A 105 15.14 -8.48 -6.86
C SER A 105 14.95 -7.56 -5.66
N LEU A 106 14.70 -6.28 -5.92
CA LEU A 106 14.16 -5.36 -4.94
C LEU A 106 12.65 -5.18 -5.21
N PHE A 107 11.81 -5.78 -4.37
CA PHE A 107 10.37 -5.58 -4.48
C PHE A 107 9.98 -4.24 -3.86
N MET A 108 9.23 -3.43 -4.60
CA MET A 108 8.70 -2.15 -4.16
C MET A 108 7.19 -2.09 -4.41
N ASP A 109 6.43 -1.73 -3.39
CA ASP A 109 4.97 -1.55 -3.48
C ASP A 109 4.59 -0.18 -2.93
N THR A 110 4.12 0.72 -3.80
CA THR A 110 3.58 2.02 -3.36
C THR A 110 2.06 1.93 -3.30
N GLY A 111 1.58 1.80 -2.08
CA GLY A 111 0.15 1.80 -1.78
C GLY A 111 -0.44 3.22 -1.67
N SER A 112 -1.61 3.32 -1.05
CA SER A 112 -2.28 4.60 -0.79
C SER A 112 -1.57 5.44 0.28
N THR A 113 -0.89 4.82 1.25
CA THR A 113 -0.34 5.47 2.45
C THR A 113 1.18 5.37 2.53
N THR A 114 1.73 4.21 2.18
CA THR A 114 3.13 3.82 2.40
C THR A 114 3.74 3.24 1.14
N THR A 115 5.06 3.15 1.15
CA THR A 115 5.84 2.39 0.17
C THR A 115 6.68 1.35 0.89
N ASP A 116 6.46 0.10 0.52
CA ASP A 116 7.24 -1.05 0.97
C ASP A 116 8.46 -1.24 0.07
N ILE A 117 9.62 -1.52 0.66
CA ILE A 117 10.89 -1.76 -0.04
C ILE A 117 11.52 -3.03 0.54
N VAL A 118 11.46 -4.12 -0.22
CA VAL A 118 11.75 -5.46 0.31
C VAL A 118 12.80 -6.16 -0.56
N PRO A 119 13.99 -6.43 -0.06
CA PRO A 119 14.99 -7.22 -0.79
C PRO A 119 14.56 -8.68 -0.85
N ILE A 120 14.69 -9.27 -2.03
CA ILE A 120 14.53 -10.69 -2.29
C ILE A 120 15.90 -11.25 -2.65
N VAL A 121 16.36 -12.23 -1.89
CA VAL A 121 17.68 -12.86 -2.06
C VAL A 121 17.51 -14.38 -2.05
N ASN A 122 18.02 -15.05 -3.07
CA ASN A 122 17.90 -16.52 -3.24
C ASN A 122 16.45 -17.02 -3.15
N GLY A 123 15.52 -16.26 -3.73
CA GLY A 123 14.10 -16.59 -3.72
C GLY A 123 13.37 -16.39 -2.39
N ALA A 124 14.05 -15.79 -1.40
CA ALA A 124 13.49 -15.56 -0.07
C ALA A 124 13.42 -14.07 0.28
N VAL A 125 12.45 -13.70 1.12
CA VAL A 125 12.33 -12.35 1.69
C VAL A 125 13.51 -12.11 2.64
N ALA A 126 14.37 -11.15 2.31
CA ALA A 126 15.58 -10.80 3.06
C ALA A 126 15.43 -9.49 3.85
N ALA A 127 14.20 -9.07 4.17
CA ALA A 127 13.95 -7.91 5.01
C ALA A 127 14.55 -8.09 6.41
N GLN A 128 15.26 -7.07 6.89
CA GLN A 128 15.89 -7.05 8.23
C GLN A 128 14.88 -6.64 9.32
N GLY A 129 13.84 -5.87 8.96
CA GLY A 129 12.71 -5.55 9.82
C GLY A 129 11.50 -6.42 9.50
N TYR A 130 10.63 -6.62 10.49
CA TYR A 130 9.33 -7.25 10.29
C TYR A 130 8.18 -6.34 10.66
N THR A 131 8.26 -5.70 11.83
CA THR A 131 7.30 -4.70 12.29
C THR A 131 7.51 -3.36 11.56
N ASP A 132 6.47 -2.52 11.52
CA ASP A 132 6.57 -1.18 10.93
C ASP A 132 7.74 -0.37 11.53
N ALA A 133 7.90 -0.42 12.87
CA ALA A 133 8.96 0.32 13.57
C ALA A 133 10.36 -0.13 13.13
N GLU A 134 10.58 -1.44 13.00
CA GLU A 134 11.84 -1.99 12.51
C GLU A 134 12.07 -1.62 11.04
N ARG A 135 11.05 -1.77 10.20
CA ARG A 135 11.14 -1.50 8.76
C ARG A 135 11.35 -0.03 8.46
N LEU A 136 10.71 0.88 9.20
CA LEU A 136 10.95 2.33 9.11
C LEU A 136 12.42 2.67 9.39
N THR A 137 13.01 2.04 10.41
CA THR A 137 14.42 2.25 10.78
C THR A 137 15.39 1.72 9.71
N LYS A 138 14.99 0.69 9.00
CA LYS A 138 15.82 0.00 7.99
C LYS A 138 15.64 0.54 6.57
N GLY A 139 14.77 1.53 6.36
CA GLY A 139 14.40 2.02 5.02
C GLY A 139 13.55 1.05 4.21
N GLU A 140 13.04 0.00 4.83
CA GLU A 140 12.19 -1.02 4.20
C GLU A 140 10.71 -0.63 4.14
N LEU A 141 10.35 0.40 4.88
CA LEU A 141 9.06 1.07 4.86
C LEU A 141 9.29 2.58 4.80
N VAL A 142 8.75 3.23 3.77
CA VAL A 142 8.75 4.69 3.66
C VAL A 142 7.32 5.18 3.81
N TYR A 143 7.09 6.09 4.75
CA TYR A 143 5.74 6.54 5.07
C TYR A 143 5.26 7.60 4.07
N THR A 144 5.28 7.23 2.79
CA THR A 144 4.73 8.00 1.69
C THR A 144 4.03 7.08 0.69
N GLY A 145 2.83 7.45 0.30
CA GLY A 145 2.02 6.72 -0.68
C GLY A 145 1.30 7.68 -1.62
N LEU A 146 0.62 7.14 -2.61
CA LEU A 146 0.07 7.91 -3.71
C LEU A 146 -1.10 8.82 -3.31
N VAL A 147 -1.81 8.51 -2.21
CA VAL A 147 -3.11 9.13 -1.88
C VAL A 147 -3.07 9.89 -0.56
N ARG A 148 -2.72 9.20 0.53
CA ARG A 148 -2.98 9.66 1.90
C ARG A 148 -1.85 10.47 2.53
N SER A 149 -0.68 10.54 1.92
CA SER A 149 0.43 11.33 2.46
C SER A 149 0.07 12.81 2.48
N PHE A 150 0.19 13.42 3.66
CA PHE A 150 -0.07 14.85 3.83
C PHE A 150 1.08 15.67 3.25
N LEU A 151 0.78 16.74 2.52
CA LEU A 151 1.81 17.56 1.90
C LEU A 151 2.74 18.21 2.93
N MET A 152 2.22 18.58 4.09
CA MET A 152 3.00 19.14 5.20
C MET A 152 4.09 18.19 5.74
N THR A 153 4.00 16.89 5.44
CA THR A 153 5.02 15.90 5.81
C THR A 153 5.96 15.54 4.67
N THR A 154 5.64 15.95 3.45
CA THR A 154 6.42 15.62 2.26
C THR A 154 7.58 16.58 2.03
N ALA A 155 7.43 17.84 2.44
CA ALA A 155 8.46 18.88 2.37
C ALA A 155 8.29 19.88 3.52
N GLU A 156 9.36 20.57 3.91
CA GLU A 156 9.28 21.66 4.89
C GLU A 156 8.97 23.01 4.23
N ARG A 157 9.51 23.21 3.03
CA ARG A 157 9.36 24.41 2.21
C ARG A 157 9.38 24.07 0.75
N VAL A 158 8.78 24.91 -0.05
CA VAL A 158 8.67 24.74 -1.50
C VAL A 158 9.01 26.04 -2.23
N PRO A 159 9.52 26.00 -3.47
CA PRO A 159 9.70 27.20 -4.29
C PRO A 159 8.34 27.63 -4.84
N PHE A 160 7.91 28.86 -4.57
CA PHE A 160 6.70 29.40 -5.13
C PHE A 160 6.85 30.92 -5.37
N ALA A 161 6.47 31.38 -6.57
CA ALA A 161 6.55 32.78 -6.97
C ALA A 161 7.92 33.45 -6.70
N GLY A 162 9.00 32.73 -6.99
CA GLY A 162 10.38 33.22 -6.82
C GLY A 162 10.92 33.24 -5.39
N ASN A 163 10.18 32.69 -4.42
CA ASN A 163 10.55 32.63 -3.01
C ASN A 163 10.44 31.23 -2.46
N TRP A 164 11.15 30.97 -1.36
CA TRP A 164 10.92 29.77 -0.55
C TRP A 164 9.72 30.01 0.37
N SER A 165 8.65 29.28 0.16
CA SER A 165 7.46 29.29 1.02
C SER A 165 7.53 28.13 2.00
N THR A 166 7.55 28.42 3.31
CA THR A 166 7.38 27.42 4.35
C THR A 166 5.96 26.90 4.33
N LEU A 167 5.79 25.59 4.43
CA LEU A 167 4.46 24.99 4.40
C LEU A 167 3.68 25.26 5.69
N ILE A 168 2.40 25.52 5.54
CA ILE A 168 1.46 25.56 6.67
C ILE A 168 1.25 24.10 7.14
N ARG A 169 1.51 23.87 8.43
CA ARG A 169 1.47 22.52 9.03
C ARG A 169 0.05 22.14 9.44
N GLU A 170 -0.85 22.17 8.46
CA GLU A 170 -2.25 21.79 8.59
C GLU A 170 -2.62 20.78 7.49
N ASN A 171 -3.60 19.94 7.78
CA ASN A 171 -4.08 18.93 6.83
C ASN A 171 -4.99 19.56 5.76
N PHE A 172 -4.44 20.42 4.92
CA PHE A 172 -5.19 21.07 3.83
C PHE A 172 -5.20 20.26 2.55
N SER A 173 -4.15 19.46 2.30
CA SER A 173 -3.97 18.77 1.04
C SER A 173 -3.14 17.49 1.21
N THR A 174 -3.36 16.53 0.33
CA THR A 174 -2.65 15.26 0.28
C THR A 174 -2.02 15.02 -1.08
N MET A 175 -1.21 13.97 -1.20
CA MET A 175 -0.62 13.56 -2.48
C MET A 175 -1.69 13.21 -3.54
N ALA A 176 -2.90 12.78 -3.13
CA ALA A 176 -4.00 12.61 -4.09
C ALA A 176 -4.36 13.90 -4.83
N ASP A 177 -4.30 15.05 -4.17
CA ASP A 177 -4.55 16.34 -4.82
C ASP A 177 -3.44 16.67 -5.84
N VAL A 178 -2.20 16.42 -5.47
CA VAL A 178 -1.03 16.61 -6.32
C VAL A 178 -1.12 15.73 -7.57
N HIS A 179 -1.30 14.43 -7.39
CA HIS A 179 -1.42 13.49 -8.51
C HIS A 179 -2.65 13.76 -9.39
N ARG A 180 -3.74 14.26 -8.81
CA ARG A 180 -4.93 14.67 -9.58
C ARG A 180 -4.66 15.91 -10.43
N ILE A 181 -3.96 16.92 -9.91
CA ILE A 181 -3.55 18.11 -10.66
C ILE A 181 -2.66 17.71 -11.85
N LEU A 182 -1.78 16.74 -11.66
CA LEU A 182 -0.84 16.25 -12.68
C LEU A 182 -1.44 15.21 -13.63
N GLY A 183 -2.67 14.74 -13.37
CA GLY A 183 -3.29 13.67 -14.17
C GLY A 183 -2.63 12.30 -14.01
N SER A 184 -1.86 12.09 -12.95
CA SER A 184 -1.14 10.84 -12.66
C SER A 184 -1.79 9.98 -11.56
N LEU A 185 -2.97 10.37 -11.07
CA LEU A 185 -3.74 9.59 -10.11
C LEU A 185 -4.59 8.55 -10.85
N PRO A 186 -4.38 7.25 -10.64
CA PRO A 186 -5.21 6.23 -11.28
C PRO A 186 -6.67 6.32 -10.85
N ASP A 187 -7.57 5.98 -11.76
CA ASP A 187 -9.00 5.93 -11.48
C ASP A 187 -9.28 4.97 -10.31
N GLY A 188 -10.16 5.39 -9.41
CA GLY A 188 -10.53 4.59 -8.23
C GLY A 188 -9.48 4.50 -7.11
N ALA A 189 -8.25 5.01 -7.29
CA ALA A 189 -7.21 4.95 -6.26
C ALA A 189 -7.54 5.78 -5.02
N ASP A 190 -8.17 6.95 -5.20
CA ASP A 190 -8.58 7.82 -4.11
C ASP A 190 -10.00 7.51 -3.62
N GLN A 191 -10.11 6.61 -2.66
CA GLN A 191 -11.39 6.22 -2.05
C GLN A 191 -11.70 6.99 -0.75
N MET A 192 -10.79 7.86 -0.28
CA MET A 192 -10.96 8.60 0.97
C MET A 192 -11.66 9.94 0.73
N ALA A 193 -12.30 10.49 1.76
CA ALA A 193 -12.77 11.87 1.70
C ALA A 193 -11.60 12.83 1.50
N SER A 194 -11.80 13.91 0.73
CA SER A 194 -10.83 15.00 0.63
C SER A 194 -10.64 15.70 1.98
N ALA A 195 -9.52 16.38 2.18
CA ALA A 195 -9.19 17.03 3.44
C ALA A 195 -10.25 18.05 3.92
N ASP A 196 -10.93 18.71 2.98
CA ASP A 196 -11.99 19.71 3.25
C ASP A 196 -13.41 19.19 2.99
N GLY A 197 -13.57 17.89 2.70
CA GLY A 197 -14.86 17.28 2.37
C GLY A 197 -15.48 17.71 1.03
N ARG A 198 -14.80 18.59 0.26
CA ARG A 198 -15.29 19.08 -1.03
C ARG A 198 -14.99 18.11 -2.16
N ALA A 199 -15.49 18.43 -3.37
CA ALA A 199 -15.33 17.61 -4.57
C ALA A 199 -13.87 17.30 -4.90
N LYS A 200 -13.63 16.15 -5.50
CA LYS A 200 -12.32 15.67 -5.96
C LYS A 200 -12.08 16.06 -7.42
N THR A 201 -12.13 17.38 -7.70
CA THR A 201 -11.85 17.96 -9.01
C THR A 201 -10.46 18.60 -9.03
N ILE A 202 -9.89 18.82 -10.21
CA ILE A 202 -8.61 19.54 -10.36
C ILE A 202 -8.70 20.94 -9.75
N ALA A 203 -9.79 21.67 -9.95
CA ALA A 203 -9.99 22.99 -9.37
C ALA A 203 -10.01 22.97 -7.84
N ALA A 204 -10.74 22.04 -7.22
CA ALA A 204 -10.79 21.91 -5.78
C ALA A 204 -9.43 21.42 -5.19
N SER A 205 -8.73 20.53 -5.89
CA SER A 205 -7.37 20.09 -5.50
C SER A 205 -6.37 21.25 -5.55
N ARG A 206 -6.47 22.12 -6.57
CA ARG A 206 -5.65 23.34 -6.65
C ARG A 206 -5.94 24.29 -5.49
N ALA A 207 -7.20 24.48 -5.11
CA ALA A 207 -7.56 25.31 -3.97
C ALA A 207 -7.00 24.76 -2.65
N ARG A 208 -7.01 23.41 -2.46
CA ARG A 208 -6.36 22.77 -1.30
C ARG A 208 -4.84 22.92 -1.32
N LEU A 209 -4.22 22.74 -2.48
CA LEU A 209 -2.78 22.93 -2.67
C LEU A 209 -2.36 24.38 -2.37
N ALA A 210 -3.14 25.37 -2.79
CA ALA A 210 -2.85 26.79 -2.54
C ALA A 210 -2.79 27.10 -1.04
N ARG A 211 -3.69 26.53 -0.24
CA ARG A 211 -3.71 26.74 1.23
C ARG A 211 -2.44 26.27 1.93
N ILE A 212 -1.75 25.24 1.41
CA ILE A 212 -0.49 24.75 2.00
C ILE A 212 0.60 25.84 1.99
N VAL A 213 0.54 26.76 1.03
CA VAL A 213 1.47 27.90 0.91
C VAL A 213 0.83 29.23 1.31
N GLY A 214 -0.33 29.20 2.00
CA GLY A 214 -1.02 30.40 2.52
C GLY A 214 -1.61 31.30 1.44
N ARG A 215 -2.11 30.72 0.34
CA ARG A 215 -2.65 31.45 -0.81
C ARG A 215 -4.02 30.94 -1.23
N ASP A 216 -4.68 31.71 -2.06
CA ASP A 216 -5.86 31.30 -2.79
C ASP A 216 -5.47 30.78 -4.18
N SER A 217 -6.34 29.95 -4.79
CA SER A 217 -6.08 29.35 -6.10
C SER A 217 -5.90 30.37 -7.23
N ASP A 218 -6.48 31.55 -7.06
CA ASP A 218 -6.49 32.64 -8.05
C ASP A 218 -5.26 33.58 -7.92
N ASP A 219 -4.43 33.36 -6.90
CA ASP A 219 -3.20 34.14 -6.68
C ASP A 219 -2.09 33.82 -7.69
N ALA A 220 -2.25 32.77 -8.50
CA ALA A 220 -1.27 32.39 -9.51
C ALA A 220 -1.92 31.65 -10.70
N ASP A 221 -1.22 31.66 -11.82
CA ASP A 221 -1.63 30.91 -13.00
C ASP A 221 -1.65 29.39 -12.77
N PRO A 222 -2.48 28.64 -13.52
CA PRO A 222 -2.52 27.17 -13.45
C PRO A 222 -1.16 26.50 -13.57
N SER A 223 -0.26 27.03 -14.37
CA SER A 223 1.10 26.52 -14.57
C SER A 223 1.96 26.58 -13.30
N ALA A 224 1.80 27.60 -12.46
CA ALA A 224 2.51 27.69 -11.19
C ALA A 224 2.07 26.60 -10.21
N TRP A 225 0.79 26.27 -10.19
CA TRP A 225 0.27 25.16 -9.37
C TRP A 225 0.69 23.79 -9.87
N ILE A 226 0.82 23.61 -11.20
CA ILE A 226 1.40 22.40 -11.78
C ILE A 226 2.86 22.26 -11.36
N ALA A 227 3.66 23.33 -11.46
CA ALA A 227 5.07 23.32 -11.04
C ALA A 227 5.22 22.99 -9.53
N LEU A 228 4.34 23.56 -8.69
CA LEU A 228 4.30 23.26 -7.27
C LEU A 228 3.94 21.78 -7.01
N ALA A 229 2.96 21.25 -7.73
CA ALA A 229 2.59 19.83 -7.64
C ALA A 229 3.75 18.92 -8.06
N GLN A 230 4.47 19.25 -9.12
CA GLN A 230 5.67 18.52 -9.55
C GLN A 230 6.75 18.51 -8.47
N TYR A 231 6.95 19.60 -7.76
CA TYR A 231 7.91 19.65 -6.66
C TYR A 231 7.59 18.64 -5.55
N PHE A 232 6.32 18.48 -5.19
CA PHE A 232 5.91 17.47 -4.21
C PHE A 232 6.14 16.04 -4.70
N VAL A 233 5.88 15.76 -5.98
CA VAL A 233 6.20 14.44 -6.56
C VAL A 233 7.69 14.18 -6.54
N GLU A 234 8.53 15.17 -6.85
CA GLU A 234 9.98 15.05 -6.75
C GLU A 234 10.44 14.75 -5.32
N ALA A 235 9.87 15.42 -4.32
CA ALA A 235 10.16 15.15 -2.92
C ALA A 235 9.76 13.72 -2.51
N GLN A 236 8.60 13.25 -2.97
CA GLN A 236 8.13 11.88 -2.76
C GLN A 236 9.06 10.85 -3.39
N ILE A 237 9.39 11.02 -4.67
CA ILE A 237 10.31 10.12 -5.39
C ILE A 237 11.68 10.10 -4.69
N ARG A 238 12.17 11.25 -4.22
CA ARG A 238 13.43 11.34 -3.50
C ARG A 238 13.39 10.50 -2.22
N ALA A 239 12.35 10.61 -1.42
CA ALA A 239 12.21 9.85 -0.18
C ALA A 239 12.20 8.34 -0.43
N ILE A 240 11.49 7.87 -1.47
CA ILE A 240 11.45 6.45 -1.85
C ILE A 240 12.81 6.00 -2.39
N THR A 241 13.46 6.82 -3.22
CA THR A 241 14.79 6.53 -3.75
C THR A 241 15.82 6.38 -2.62
N ASP A 242 15.78 7.25 -1.62
CA ASP A 242 16.68 7.19 -0.45
C ASP A 242 16.49 5.90 0.34
N GLY A 243 15.23 5.45 0.56
CA GLY A 243 14.93 4.14 1.13
C GLY A 243 15.51 2.99 0.31
N GLY A 244 15.29 3.02 -1.01
CA GLY A 244 15.87 2.05 -1.93
C GLY A 244 17.40 2.02 -1.90
N MET A 245 18.04 3.18 -1.90
CA MET A 245 19.50 3.29 -1.77
C MET A 245 20.01 2.71 -0.45
N LEU A 246 19.33 2.97 0.65
CA LEU A 246 19.69 2.42 1.96
C LEU A 246 19.62 0.89 1.96
N VAL A 247 18.55 0.30 1.41
CA VAL A 247 18.42 -1.16 1.31
C VAL A 247 19.50 -1.74 0.37
N LEU A 248 19.71 -1.13 -0.80
CA LEU A 248 20.71 -1.59 -1.76
C LEU A 248 22.15 -1.45 -1.24
N SER A 249 22.43 -0.47 -0.36
CA SER A 249 23.74 -0.26 0.24
C SER A 249 24.24 -1.42 1.10
N ARG A 250 23.35 -2.37 1.45
CA ARG A 250 23.72 -3.58 2.20
C ARG A 250 24.57 -4.56 1.37
N GLY A 251 24.58 -4.39 0.04
CA GLY A 251 25.36 -5.26 -0.87
C GLY A 251 24.79 -6.67 -1.06
N GLU A 252 23.55 -6.91 -0.63
CA GLU A 252 22.89 -8.22 -0.74
C GLU A 252 22.36 -8.51 -2.16
N LEU A 253 22.10 -7.45 -2.95
CA LEU A 253 21.56 -7.52 -4.30
C LEU A 253 22.61 -7.07 -5.32
N SER A 254 22.81 -7.85 -6.37
CA SER A 254 23.70 -7.48 -7.48
C SER A 254 23.22 -6.20 -8.18
N ALA A 255 24.11 -5.53 -8.92
CA ALA A 255 23.75 -4.35 -9.69
C ALA A 255 22.70 -4.65 -10.78
N SER A 256 22.63 -5.88 -11.28
CA SER A 256 21.68 -6.32 -12.30
C SER A 256 20.34 -6.83 -11.73
N ALA A 257 20.20 -6.94 -10.41
CA ALA A 257 18.91 -7.35 -9.82
C ALA A 257 17.83 -6.32 -10.14
N PRO A 258 16.69 -6.71 -10.75
CA PRO A 258 15.66 -5.78 -11.15
C PRO A 258 14.85 -5.26 -9.93
N ILE A 259 14.10 -4.19 -10.14
CA ILE A 259 13.07 -3.74 -9.21
C ILE A 259 11.73 -4.31 -9.67
N VAL A 260 11.04 -5.04 -8.80
CA VAL A 260 9.65 -5.44 -9.04
C VAL A 260 8.75 -4.35 -8.47
N VAL A 261 7.89 -3.78 -9.31
CA VAL A 261 7.04 -2.64 -8.95
C VAL A 261 5.58 -3.05 -8.83
N ALA A 262 4.94 -2.64 -7.72
CA ALA A 262 3.55 -2.93 -7.42
C ALA A 262 2.82 -1.72 -6.80
N GLY A 263 1.53 -1.87 -6.57
CA GLY A 263 0.68 -0.90 -5.93
C GLY A 263 0.07 0.13 -6.88
N VAL A 264 -0.82 0.93 -6.33
CA VAL A 264 -1.45 2.05 -7.08
C VAL A 264 -0.46 3.09 -7.56
N GLY A 265 0.72 3.15 -6.92
CA GLY A 265 1.84 4.03 -7.27
C GLY A 265 2.92 3.38 -8.14
N ALA A 266 2.67 2.24 -8.80
CA ALA A 266 3.66 1.56 -9.63
C ALA A 266 4.29 2.48 -10.70
N GLY A 267 3.52 3.41 -11.28
CA GLY A 267 4.05 4.42 -12.22
C GLY A 267 5.16 5.29 -11.63
N LEU A 268 5.05 5.66 -10.36
CA LEU A 268 6.05 6.42 -9.63
C LEU A 268 7.31 5.57 -9.37
N LEU A 269 7.15 4.29 -9.09
CA LEU A 269 8.25 3.36 -8.83
C LEU A 269 9.09 3.06 -10.08
N ARG A 270 8.52 3.15 -11.29
CA ARG A 270 9.30 3.05 -12.54
C ARG A 270 10.31 4.19 -12.65
N GLU A 271 9.96 5.41 -12.23
CA GLU A 271 10.90 6.54 -12.16
C GLU A 271 11.96 6.32 -11.06
N VAL A 272 11.58 5.75 -9.91
CA VAL A 272 12.54 5.35 -8.87
C VAL A 272 13.53 4.32 -9.42
N ALA A 273 13.08 3.30 -10.14
CA ALA A 273 13.94 2.30 -10.77
C ALA A 273 14.95 2.94 -11.73
N ARG A 274 14.49 3.87 -12.57
CA ARG A 274 15.36 4.63 -13.47
C ARG A 274 16.44 5.41 -12.70
N ARG A 275 16.09 6.05 -11.59
CA ARG A 275 17.06 6.80 -10.74
C ARG A 275 18.06 5.89 -10.04
N LEU A 276 17.64 4.68 -9.69
CA LEU A 276 18.52 3.67 -9.12
C LEU A 276 19.32 2.91 -10.18
N SER A 277 19.17 3.27 -11.47
CA SER A 277 19.86 2.64 -12.62
C SER A 277 19.61 1.13 -12.68
N ARG A 278 18.33 0.71 -12.44
CA ARG A 278 17.91 -0.67 -12.47
C ARG A 278 16.75 -0.88 -13.43
N ASP A 279 16.73 -2.01 -14.09
CA ASP A 279 15.55 -2.47 -14.83
C ASP A 279 14.39 -2.71 -13.87
N TYR A 280 13.15 -2.64 -14.38
CA TYR A 280 11.97 -2.94 -13.59
C TYR A 280 11.12 -4.03 -14.25
N ILE A 281 10.35 -4.72 -13.42
CA ILE A 281 9.36 -5.72 -13.81
C ILE A 281 8.06 -5.33 -13.11
N ASP A 282 6.97 -5.25 -13.85
CA ASP A 282 5.65 -5.02 -13.24
C ASP A 282 5.19 -6.30 -12.51
N PHE A 283 4.65 -6.17 -11.31
CA PHE A 283 4.21 -7.29 -10.49
C PHE A 283 3.17 -8.17 -11.19
N ASP A 284 2.27 -7.57 -11.96
CA ASP A 284 1.25 -8.30 -12.72
C ASP A 284 1.83 -9.18 -13.84
N ALA A 285 3.06 -8.89 -14.32
CA ALA A 285 3.77 -9.75 -15.25
C ALA A 285 4.24 -11.08 -14.62
N LEU A 286 4.34 -11.12 -13.29
CA LEU A 286 4.74 -12.32 -12.54
C LEU A 286 3.55 -13.21 -12.16
N ILE A 287 2.33 -12.70 -12.34
CA ILE A 287 1.10 -13.34 -11.88
C ILE A 287 0.36 -13.93 -13.07
N ASP A 288 0.01 -15.20 -12.93
CA ASP A 288 -0.85 -15.87 -13.89
C ASP A 288 -2.32 -15.52 -13.58
N ALA A 289 -2.78 -14.45 -14.21
CA ALA A 289 -4.12 -13.91 -14.04
C ALA A 289 -4.81 -13.76 -15.40
N SER A 290 -6.14 -13.91 -15.42
CA SER A 290 -6.92 -13.66 -16.64
C SER A 290 -6.76 -12.21 -17.10
N PRO A 291 -6.87 -11.94 -18.41
CA PRO A 291 -6.70 -10.58 -18.95
C PRO A 291 -7.58 -9.54 -18.27
N ASP A 292 -8.80 -9.91 -17.87
CA ASP A 292 -9.81 -9.01 -17.29
C ASP A 292 -9.39 -8.46 -15.93
N VAL A 293 -8.60 -9.21 -15.15
CA VAL A 293 -8.17 -8.78 -13.81
C VAL A 293 -6.69 -8.42 -13.73
N ARG A 294 -5.89 -8.77 -14.74
CA ARG A 294 -4.43 -8.60 -14.73
C ARG A 294 -4.00 -7.17 -14.39
N THR A 295 -4.63 -6.17 -14.99
CA THR A 295 -4.32 -4.75 -14.76
C THR A 295 -4.63 -4.28 -13.33
N MET A 296 -5.49 -5.02 -12.61
CA MET A 296 -5.87 -4.71 -11.24
C MET A 296 -4.96 -5.41 -10.21
N VAL A 297 -4.32 -6.52 -10.59
CA VAL A 297 -3.51 -7.36 -9.67
C VAL A 297 -2.45 -6.55 -8.94
N SER A 298 -1.74 -5.69 -9.65
CA SER A 298 -0.70 -4.83 -9.07
C SER A 298 -1.28 -3.89 -8.00
N SER A 299 -2.45 -3.31 -8.24
CA SER A 299 -3.11 -2.40 -7.29
C SER A 299 -3.63 -3.08 -6.02
N VAL A 300 -3.81 -4.40 -6.06
CA VAL A 300 -4.28 -5.24 -4.95
C VAL A 300 -3.28 -6.36 -4.63
N ALA A 301 -2.00 -6.10 -4.85
CA ALA A 301 -0.93 -7.10 -4.75
C ALA A 301 -1.00 -7.97 -3.46
N PRO A 302 -1.25 -7.45 -2.25
CA PRO A 302 -1.39 -8.28 -1.06
C PRO A 302 -2.54 -9.29 -1.14
N ALA A 303 -3.72 -8.86 -1.60
CA ALA A 303 -4.89 -9.73 -1.72
C ALA A 303 -4.68 -10.82 -2.79
N ALA A 304 -4.13 -10.44 -3.94
CA ALA A 304 -3.76 -11.39 -4.99
C ALA A 304 -2.73 -12.40 -4.48
N SER A 305 -1.74 -11.92 -3.72
CA SER A 305 -0.66 -12.74 -3.19
C SER A 305 -1.14 -13.78 -2.19
N ILE A 306 -2.02 -13.43 -1.24
CA ILE A 306 -2.54 -14.42 -0.30
C ILE A 306 -3.41 -15.48 -0.98
N ALA A 307 -4.15 -15.11 -2.04
CA ALA A 307 -4.90 -16.07 -2.84
C ALA A 307 -3.97 -17.06 -3.56
N ILE A 308 -2.86 -16.58 -4.13
CA ILE A 308 -1.85 -17.40 -4.79
C ILE A 308 -1.13 -18.29 -3.79
N LEU A 309 -0.67 -17.73 -2.67
CA LEU A 309 0.01 -18.50 -1.62
C LEU A 309 -0.92 -19.59 -1.04
N GLY A 310 -2.21 -19.26 -0.88
CA GLY A 310 -3.21 -20.24 -0.45
C GLY A 310 -3.42 -21.35 -1.46
N SER A 311 -3.42 -21.05 -2.77
CA SER A 311 -3.53 -22.09 -3.80
C SER A 311 -2.31 -23.03 -3.87
N TRP A 312 -1.16 -22.61 -3.35
CA TRP A 312 0.05 -23.44 -3.26
C TRP A 312 0.17 -24.21 -1.96
N ALA A 313 -0.64 -23.89 -0.95
CA ALA A 313 -0.60 -24.58 0.33
C ALA A 313 -1.36 -25.90 0.24
N GLU A 314 -0.73 -27.02 0.61
CA GLU A 314 -1.30 -28.37 0.54
C GLU A 314 -2.58 -28.51 1.40
N ASP A 315 -2.68 -27.77 2.51
CA ASP A 315 -3.81 -27.79 3.44
C ASP A 315 -5.13 -27.25 2.87
N PHE A 316 -5.12 -26.63 1.68
CA PHE A 316 -6.30 -26.07 1.03
C PHE A 316 -6.71 -26.83 -0.24
N SER A 317 -6.00 -27.92 -0.58
CA SER A 317 -6.39 -28.80 -1.69
C SER A 317 -7.67 -29.57 -1.31
N ASP A 318 -8.59 -29.72 -2.28
CA ASP A 318 -9.91 -30.36 -2.10
C ASP A 318 -9.89 -31.79 -1.56
N HIS A 319 -8.71 -32.43 -1.37
CA HIS A 319 -8.57 -33.80 -0.92
C HIS A 319 -8.71 -34.01 0.60
N GLN A 320 -8.84 -32.96 1.42
CA GLN A 320 -9.09 -33.07 2.88
C GLN A 320 -10.52 -32.64 3.29
N MET A 321 -11.44 -32.50 2.36
CA MET A 321 -12.82 -32.05 2.63
C MET A 321 -13.82 -33.19 2.89
N GLU A 322 -13.36 -34.43 3.01
CA GLU A 322 -14.20 -35.63 3.33
C GLU A 322 -13.77 -36.30 4.65
N ALA A 323 -13.55 -35.55 5.73
CA ALA A 323 -13.38 -36.15 7.05
C ALA A 323 -14.22 -35.42 8.10
#